data_b6e507577d326ed53ee63def586d02f2
#
_entry.id   b6e507577d326ed53ee63def586d02f2
#
_cell.length_a   1.000
_cell.length_b   1.000
_cell.length_c   1.000
_cell.angle_alpha   90.00
_cell.angle_beta   90.00
_cell.angle_gamma   90.00
#
_symmetry.space_group_name_H-M   'P 1'
#
loop_
_entity.id
_entity.type
_entity.pdbx_description
1 polymer ?
#
loop_
_entity_poly.entity_id
_entity_poly.type
_entity_poly.pdbx_seq_one_letter_code
_entity_poly.pdbx_strand_id
1 'polypeptide(L)'
;MLTVEKIGGTSMSQFKDVLNNIIKGDRSASEMYNRIFVVSAYNNVTNWLLEHKKTGEPGIYVKFLNDDNYDSALDELCQKLIALNRGFEEIKLDQKVADEFIINRIEKAKNYLKSMHSVVASGYVDRKDLYLAAREILSSIGEAHSAFNSVNIIQNNGINATFVDLCGFDDSEALSIDERIKKAFSGIDFSSTLCVATGYTKGTEGIMRAFDRGYSEVTFSKIAVEVKADEAVIHKEFHLSSA
;
A
#
# COMPACT_ATOMS: atom_id res chain seq x y z
N MET A 1 -8.12 -23.56 7.56
CA MET A 1 -6.73 -23.08 7.65
C MET A 1 -6.71 -21.66 7.15
N LEU A 2 -6.27 -20.70 7.97
CA LEU A 2 -6.16 -19.29 7.63
C LEU A 2 -4.73 -18.99 7.19
N THR A 3 -4.55 -18.39 5.99
CA THR A 3 -3.24 -18.00 5.50
C THR A 3 -3.09 -16.48 5.41
N VAL A 4 -1.90 -15.98 5.69
CA VAL A 4 -1.50 -14.61 5.36
C VAL A 4 -0.41 -14.66 4.30
N GLU A 5 -0.61 -13.94 3.20
CA GLU A 5 0.20 -14.07 1.99
C GLU A 5 0.72 -12.69 1.55
N LYS A 6 2.03 -12.53 1.48
CA LYS A 6 2.63 -11.26 1.01
C LYS A 6 2.97 -11.34 -0.46
N ILE A 7 2.61 -10.28 -1.21
CA ILE A 7 2.95 -10.13 -2.64
C ILE A 7 3.86 -8.91 -2.83
N GLY A 8 5.02 -9.12 -3.43
CA GLY A 8 6.01 -8.08 -3.69
C GLY A 8 5.65 -7.15 -4.85
N GLY A 9 6.30 -5.97 -4.92
CA GLY A 9 5.96 -4.90 -5.87
C GLY A 9 6.14 -5.28 -7.35
N THR A 10 7.12 -6.09 -7.68
CA THR A 10 7.32 -6.57 -9.06
C THR A 10 6.15 -7.47 -9.48
N SER A 11 5.76 -8.43 -8.62
CA SER A 11 4.59 -9.27 -8.84
C SER A 11 3.30 -8.46 -8.93
N MET A 12 3.16 -7.42 -8.10
CA MET A 12 1.99 -6.53 -8.17
C MET A 12 1.85 -5.83 -9.52
N SER A 13 2.95 -5.50 -10.19
CA SER A 13 2.91 -4.93 -11.54
C SER A 13 2.53 -5.95 -12.64
N GLN A 14 2.57 -7.24 -12.31
CA GLN A 14 2.11 -8.37 -13.13
C GLN A 14 0.83 -8.97 -12.54
N PHE A 15 -0.11 -8.14 -12.11
CA PHE A 15 -1.26 -8.58 -11.32
C PHE A 15 -2.15 -9.58 -12.04
N LYS A 16 -2.14 -9.63 -13.37
CA LYS A 16 -2.80 -10.69 -14.17
C LYS A 16 -2.30 -12.09 -13.77
N ASP A 17 -0.99 -12.23 -13.62
CA ASP A 17 -0.38 -13.50 -13.23
C ASP A 17 -0.66 -13.81 -11.75
N VAL A 18 -0.64 -12.80 -10.90
CA VAL A 18 -1.04 -12.91 -9.48
C VAL A 18 -2.48 -13.37 -9.37
N LEU A 19 -3.40 -12.75 -10.11
CA LEU A 19 -4.82 -13.12 -10.11
C LEU A 19 -5.02 -14.56 -10.55
N ASN A 20 -4.38 -14.96 -11.64
CA ASN A 20 -4.60 -16.27 -12.25
C ASN A 20 -3.89 -17.40 -11.49
N ASN A 21 -2.65 -17.19 -11.06
CA ASN A 21 -1.82 -18.28 -10.51
C ASN A 21 -1.81 -18.31 -8.97
N ILE A 22 -1.92 -17.15 -8.31
CA ILE A 22 -1.84 -17.05 -6.85
C ILE A 22 -3.24 -16.94 -6.23
N ILE A 23 -4.09 -16.04 -6.72
CA ILE A 23 -5.41 -15.82 -6.13
C ILE A 23 -6.36 -16.93 -6.56
N LYS A 24 -6.57 -17.12 -7.85
CA LYS A 24 -7.44 -18.17 -8.39
C LYS A 24 -6.77 -19.54 -8.37
N GLY A 25 -5.69 -19.72 -9.12
CA GLY A 25 -5.05 -21.01 -9.31
C GLY A 25 -6.06 -22.08 -9.74
N ASP A 26 -5.86 -23.29 -9.27
CA ASP A 26 -6.77 -24.43 -9.47
C ASP A 26 -7.80 -24.56 -8.32
N ARG A 27 -8.05 -23.49 -7.56
CA ARG A 27 -8.90 -23.50 -6.36
C ARG A 27 -10.37 -23.55 -6.70
N SER A 28 -11.10 -24.35 -5.96
CA SER A 28 -12.56 -24.31 -5.92
C SER A 28 -13.06 -23.01 -5.23
N ALA A 29 -14.33 -22.70 -5.39
CA ALA A 29 -14.92 -21.49 -4.79
C ALA A 29 -14.75 -21.42 -3.26
N SER A 30 -14.80 -22.56 -2.55
CA SER A 30 -14.61 -22.65 -1.10
C SER A 30 -13.16 -22.45 -0.65
N GLU A 31 -12.18 -22.69 -1.52
CA GLU A 31 -10.76 -22.52 -1.23
C GLU A 31 -10.24 -21.11 -1.51
N MET A 32 -11.09 -20.22 -2.04
CA MET A 32 -10.74 -18.82 -2.27
C MET A 32 -10.59 -18.04 -0.96
N TYR A 33 -11.29 -18.45 0.07
CA TYR A 33 -11.41 -17.75 1.35
C TYR A 33 -10.45 -18.28 2.42
N ASN A 34 -10.51 -17.72 3.63
CA ASN A 34 -9.53 -17.91 4.69
C ASN A 34 -8.12 -17.48 4.26
N ARG A 35 -8.03 -16.40 3.47
CA ARG A 35 -6.78 -15.87 2.95
C ARG A 35 -6.75 -14.36 3.10
N ILE A 36 -5.61 -13.85 3.55
CA ILE A 36 -5.32 -12.43 3.67
C ILE A 36 -4.09 -12.12 2.83
N PHE A 37 -4.25 -11.27 1.83
CA PHE A 37 -3.13 -10.78 1.03
C PHE A 37 -2.62 -9.46 1.60
N VAL A 38 -1.29 -9.37 1.77
CA VAL A 38 -0.60 -8.11 2.11
C VAL A 38 0.21 -7.69 0.90
N VAL A 39 -0.13 -6.57 0.32
CA VAL A 39 0.43 -6.15 -0.96
C VAL A 39 1.37 -4.95 -0.84
N SER A 40 2.47 -4.99 -1.57
CA SER A 40 3.36 -3.85 -1.75
C SER A 40 2.86 -2.92 -2.85
N ALA A 41 3.38 -1.70 -2.90
CA ALA A 41 3.17 -0.80 -4.03
C ALA A 41 3.64 -1.46 -5.36
N TYR A 42 3.08 -1.02 -6.47
CA TYR A 42 3.57 -1.41 -7.80
C TYR A 42 5.05 -1.03 -7.98
N ASN A 43 5.74 -1.73 -8.87
CA ASN A 43 7.16 -1.50 -9.14
C ASN A 43 7.44 -0.01 -9.43
N ASN A 44 8.52 0.51 -8.87
CA ASN A 44 8.96 1.91 -8.94
C ASN A 44 8.08 2.96 -8.23
N VAL A 45 6.86 2.67 -7.83
CA VAL A 45 5.97 3.67 -7.19
C VAL A 45 6.59 4.24 -5.93
N THR A 46 7.16 3.40 -5.05
CA THR A 46 7.86 3.87 -3.86
C THR A 46 9.08 4.74 -4.19
N ASN A 47 9.78 4.46 -5.30
CA ASN A 47 10.90 5.30 -5.75
C ASN A 47 10.41 6.68 -6.21
N TRP A 48 9.30 6.77 -6.93
CA TRP A 48 8.70 8.04 -7.34
C TRP A 48 8.20 8.86 -6.15
N LEU A 49 7.67 8.18 -5.14
CA LEU A 49 7.17 8.83 -3.92
C LEU A 49 8.30 9.32 -3.01
N LEU A 50 9.38 8.58 -2.86
CA LEU A 50 10.46 8.88 -1.92
C LEU A 50 11.75 9.32 -2.61
N GLU A 51 12.57 8.38 -2.96
CA GLU A 51 13.81 8.48 -3.73
C GLU A 51 14.14 7.13 -4.38
N HIS A 52 14.85 7.14 -5.48
CA HIS A 52 15.28 5.90 -6.13
C HIS A 52 16.37 5.21 -5.32
N LYS A 53 16.08 4.00 -4.81
CA LYS A 53 16.94 3.28 -3.84
C LYS A 53 18.39 3.08 -4.29
N LYS A 54 18.63 2.88 -5.61
CA LYS A 54 19.97 2.58 -6.13
C LYS A 54 20.70 3.81 -6.66
N THR A 55 19.99 4.74 -7.31
CA THR A 55 20.58 5.90 -7.97
C THR A 55 20.55 7.16 -7.13
N GLY A 56 19.70 7.21 -6.09
CA GLY A 56 19.46 8.41 -5.30
C GLY A 56 18.65 9.48 -6.04
N GLU A 57 18.08 9.17 -7.21
CA GLU A 57 17.21 10.11 -7.94
C GLU A 57 16.05 10.57 -7.06
N PRO A 58 15.84 11.91 -6.93
CA PRO A 58 14.86 12.46 -6.02
C PRO A 58 13.41 12.13 -6.44
N GLY A 59 12.63 11.56 -5.52
CA GLY A 59 11.19 11.46 -5.61
C GLY A 59 10.49 12.67 -4.96
N ILE A 60 9.18 12.57 -4.79
CA ILE A 60 8.35 13.63 -4.19
C ILE A 60 8.85 14.06 -2.81
N TYR A 61 9.23 13.08 -1.98
CA TYR A 61 9.71 13.36 -0.62
C TYR A 61 10.96 14.24 -0.61
N VAL A 62 11.95 13.91 -1.44
CA VAL A 62 13.19 14.69 -1.54
C VAL A 62 12.91 16.09 -2.10
N LYS A 63 12.01 16.20 -3.08
CA LYS A 63 11.55 17.51 -3.59
C LYS A 63 10.88 18.35 -2.51
N PHE A 64 10.03 17.73 -1.68
CA PHE A 64 9.39 18.40 -0.54
C PHE A 64 10.41 18.90 0.49
N LEU A 65 11.43 18.10 0.81
CA LEU A 65 12.51 18.50 1.73
C LEU A 65 13.28 19.73 1.25
N ASN A 66 13.47 19.84 -0.07
CA ASN A 66 14.25 20.90 -0.71
C ASN A 66 13.40 22.10 -1.16
N ASP A 67 12.10 22.09 -0.87
CA ASP A 67 11.16 23.10 -1.36
C ASP A 67 11.16 23.23 -2.90
N ASP A 68 11.33 22.11 -3.60
CA ASP A 68 11.48 22.01 -5.05
C ASP A 68 10.22 21.43 -5.70
N ASN A 69 9.29 22.29 -6.11
CA ASN A 69 8.16 21.99 -6.99
C ASN A 69 7.46 20.61 -6.77
N TYR A 70 7.37 20.18 -5.49
CA TYR A 70 6.78 18.89 -5.13
C TYR A 70 5.29 18.80 -5.49
N ASP A 71 4.58 19.92 -5.52
CA ASP A 71 3.14 19.99 -5.84
C ASP A 71 2.89 19.57 -7.29
N SER A 72 3.62 20.13 -8.25
CA SER A 72 3.57 19.74 -9.66
C SER A 72 4.05 18.29 -9.87
N ALA A 73 5.07 17.88 -9.11
CA ALA A 73 5.56 16.50 -9.17
C ALA A 73 4.52 15.49 -8.67
N LEU A 74 3.66 15.86 -7.72
CA LEU A 74 2.51 15.05 -7.30
C LEU A 74 1.45 14.95 -8.40
N ASP A 75 1.21 16.02 -9.17
CA ASP A 75 0.30 15.96 -10.34
C ASP A 75 0.83 15.02 -11.41
N GLU A 76 2.12 15.11 -11.73
CA GLU A 76 2.77 14.20 -12.67
C GLU A 76 2.71 12.75 -12.18
N LEU A 77 2.92 12.52 -10.89
CA LEU A 77 2.78 11.20 -10.29
C LEU A 77 1.34 10.68 -10.41
N CYS A 78 0.35 11.52 -10.13
CA CYS A 78 -1.06 11.17 -10.28
C CYS A 78 -1.35 10.66 -11.69
N GLN A 79 -0.87 11.37 -12.72
CA GLN A 79 -1.03 10.95 -14.12
C GLN A 79 -0.33 9.62 -14.41
N LYS A 80 0.84 9.37 -13.84
CA LYS A 80 1.54 8.07 -13.97
C LYS A 80 0.75 6.93 -13.33
N LEU A 81 0.13 7.15 -12.17
CA LEU A 81 -0.66 6.15 -11.47
C LEU A 81 -1.98 5.85 -12.20
N ILE A 82 -2.62 6.88 -12.77
CA ILE A 82 -3.79 6.74 -13.66
C ILE A 82 -3.40 5.94 -14.93
N ALA A 83 -2.26 6.26 -15.54
CA ALA A 83 -1.77 5.52 -16.71
C ALA A 83 -1.48 4.04 -16.38
N LEU A 84 -1.02 3.75 -15.15
CA LEU A 84 -0.80 2.39 -14.67
C LEU A 84 -2.13 1.62 -14.56
N ASN A 85 -3.22 2.25 -14.11
CA ASN A 85 -4.55 1.62 -14.04
C ASN A 85 -5.01 1.07 -15.39
N ARG A 86 -4.69 1.77 -16.49
CA ARG A 86 -5.05 1.31 -17.85
C ARG A 86 -4.45 -0.04 -18.22
N GLY A 87 -3.31 -0.38 -17.63
CA GLY A 87 -2.67 -1.69 -17.81
C GLY A 87 -3.47 -2.87 -17.25
N PHE A 88 -4.50 -2.61 -16.43
CA PHE A 88 -5.32 -3.63 -15.77
C PHE A 88 -6.75 -3.75 -16.35
N GLU A 89 -7.04 -3.09 -17.46
CA GLU A 89 -8.36 -3.16 -18.12
C GLU A 89 -8.75 -4.60 -18.49
N GLU A 90 -7.82 -5.35 -19.05
CA GLU A 90 -8.04 -6.74 -19.47
C GLU A 90 -8.50 -7.66 -18.34
N ILE A 91 -8.07 -7.36 -17.11
CA ILE A 91 -8.44 -8.12 -15.90
C ILE A 91 -9.58 -7.48 -15.12
N LYS A 92 -10.32 -6.58 -15.78
CA LYS A 92 -11.57 -5.97 -15.30
C LYS A 92 -11.39 -4.98 -14.14
N LEU A 93 -10.29 -4.20 -14.12
CA LEU A 93 -10.25 -3.04 -13.24
C LEU A 93 -11.31 -2.02 -13.67
N ASP A 94 -12.16 -1.58 -12.75
CA ASP A 94 -13.01 -0.40 -12.97
C ASP A 94 -12.12 0.84 -12.91
N GLN A 95 -11.71 1.32 -14.08
CA GLN A 95 -10.76 2.42 -14.20
C GLN A 95 -11.28 3.71 -13.59
N LYS A 96 -12.58 3.99 -13.75
CA LYS A 96 -13.16 5.21 -13.20
C LYS A 96 -13.05 5.23 -11.68
N VAL A 97 -13.43 4.15 -11.03
CA VAL A 97 -13.36 4.00 -9.56
C VAL A 97 -11.91 4.02 -9.07
N ALA A 98 -11.00 3.36 -9.79
CA ALA A 98 -9.58 3.33 -9.46
C ALA A 98 -8.91 4.71 -9.62
N ASP A 99 -9.24 5.44 -10.68
CA ASP A 99 -8.74 6.79 -10.94
C ASP A 99 -9.26 7.78 -9.89
N GLU A 100 -10.55 7.75 -9.56
CA GLU A 100 -11.14 8.57 -8.50
C GLU A 100 -10.47 8.31 -7.15
N PHE A 101 -10.20 7.05 -6.81
CA PHE A 101 -9.50 6.70 -5.58
C PHE A 101 -8.12 7.34 -5.50
N ILE A 102 -7.30 7.19 -6.54
CA ILE A 102 -5.92 7.70 -6.50
C ILE A 102 -5.85 9.22 -6.60
N ILE A 103 -6.73 9.85 -7.38
CA ILE A 103 -6.85 11.32 -7.43
C ILE A 103 -7.14 11.87 -6.05
N ASN A 104 -8.16 11.35 -5.38
CA ASN A 104 -8.51 11.78 -4.02
C ASN A 104 -7.36 11.60 -3.02
N ARG A 105 -6.61 10.49 -3.14
CA ARG A 105 -5.46 10.21 -2.26
C ARG A 105 -4.32 11.21 -2.47
N ILE A 106 -4.01 11.55 -3.73
CA ILE A 106 -2.99 12.53 -4.08
C ILE A 106 -3.40 13.94 -3.64
N GLU A 107 -4.64 14.35 -3.87
CA GLU A 107 -5.12 15.68 -3.43
C GLU A 107 -5.05 15.86 -1.91
N LYS A 108 -5.42 14.84 -1.14
CA LYS A 108 -5.27 14.86 0.32
C LYS A 108 -3.80 14.95 0.73
N ALA A 109 -2.91 14.18 0.08
CA ALA A 109 -1.48 14.26 0.35
C ALA A 109 -0.92 15.66 0.06
N LYS A 110 -1.31 16.30 -1.05
CA LYS A 110 -0.95 17.68 -1.37
C LYS A 110 -1.36 18.64 -0.25
N ASN A 111 -2.59 18.52 0.24
CA ASN A 111 -3.10 19.38 1.31
C ASN A 111 -2.33 19.18 2.61
N TYR A 112 -1.97 17.93 2.97
CA TYR A 112 -1.15 17.65 4.14
C TYR A 112 0.25 18.25 3.99
N LEU A 113 0.92 18.06 2.86
CA LEU A 113 2.25 18.61 2.62
C LEU A 113 2.26 20.14 2.62
N LYS A 114 1.26 20.80 2.01
CA LYS A 114 1.10 22.26 2.08
C LYS A 114 0.94 22.77 3.51
N SER A 115 0.12 22.09 4.30
CA SER A 115 -0.07 22.45 5.72
C SER A 115 1.23 22.27 6.51
N MET A 116 1.95 21.17 6.31
CA MET A 116 3.26 20.95 6.94
C MET A 116 4.29 22.00 6.52
N HIS A 117 4.34 22.36 5.25
CA HIS A 117 5.22 23.42 4.76
C HIS A 117 4.95 24.74 5.47
N SER A 118 3.68 25.14 5.61
CA SER A 118 3.28 26.35 6.32
C SER A 118 3.70 26.33 7.79
N VAL A 119 3.56 25.19 8.45
CA VAL A 119 3.99 25.02 9.85
C VAL A 119 5.52 25.09 9.98
N VAL A 120 6.27 24.44 9.07
CA VAL A 120 7.74 24.54 9.03
C VAL A 120 8.20 25.97 8.81
N ALA A 121 7.57 26.69 7.89
CA ALA A 121 7.91 28.09 7.57
C ALA A 121 7.66 29.03 8.76
N SER A 122 6.73 28.69 9.67
CA SER A 122 6.45 29.49 10.86
C SER A 122 7.58 29.50 11.89
N GLY A 123 8.46 28.51 11.86
CA GLY A 123 9.58 28.36 12.79
C GLY A 123 9.21 27.87 14.21
N TYR A 124 7.93 27.59 14.47
CA TYR A 124 7.48 27.14 15.80
C TYR A 124 7.68 25.64 16.06
N VAL A 125 7.91 24.84 15.01
CA VAL A 125 7.99 23.38 15.11
C VAL A 125 9.31 22.88 14.51
N ASP A 126 9.89 21.84 15.09
CA ASP A 126 11.07 21.19 14.53
C ASP A 126 10.72 20.55 13.18
N ARG A 127 11.51 20.90 12.16
CA ARG A 127 11.36 20.39 10.79
C ARG A 127 11.43 18.87 10.74
N LYS A 128 12.25 18.26 11.59
CA LYS A 128 12.53 16.81 11.57
C LYS A 128 11.27 15.98 11.74
N ASP A 129 10.42 16.31 12.69
CA ASP A 129 9.21 15.52 12.96
C ASP A 129 8.18 15.67 11.83
N LEU A 130 8.05 16.88 11.26
CA LEU A 130 7.18 17.12 10.11
C LEU A 130 7.69 16.41 8.84
N TYR A 131 8.99 16.38 8.62
CA TYR A 131 9.58 15.65 7.49
C TYR A 131 9.40 14.14 7.63
N LEU A 132 9.53 13.59 8.83
CA LEU A 132 9.21 12.18 9.07
C LEU A 132 7.73 11.89 8.81
N ALA A 133 6.82 12.75 9.26
CA ALA A 133 5.40 12.61 8.97
C ALA A 133 5.09 12.70 7.46
N ALA A 134 5.75 13.59 6.72
CA ALA A 134 5.62 13.66 5.27
C ALA A 134 6.08 12.35 4.59
N ARG A 135 7.18 11.75 5.07
CA ARG A 135 7.67 10.45 4.57
C ARG A 135 6.66 9.34 4.80
N GLU A 136 6.03 9.29 5.97
CA GLU A 136 4.97 8.32 6.30
C GLU A 136 3.77 8.48 5.37
N ILE A 137 3.27 9.71 5.17
CA ILE A 137 2.12 10.00 4.29
C ILE A 137 2.42 9.55 2.86
N LEU A 138 3.56 9.94 2.31
CA LEU A 138 3.92 9.59 0.94
C LEU A 138 4.09 8.08 0.76
N SER A 139 4.74 7.39 1.71
CA SER A 139 4.94 5.94 1.64
C SER A 139 3.63 5.16 1.59
N SER A 140 2.58 5.66 2.22
CA SER A 140 1.28 4.98 2.30
C SER A 140 0.52 4.94 0.96
N ILE A 141 0.80 5.88 0.03
CA ILE A 141 0.00 6.08 -1.18
C ILE A 141 0.08 4.87 -2.13
N GLY A 142 1.29 4.37 -2.37
CA GLY A 142 1.51 3.32 -3.36
C GLY A 142 0.83 2.00 -3.00
N GLU A 143 0.88 1.63 -1.74
CA GLU A 143 0.29 0.37 -1.26
C GLU A 143 -1.22 0.45 -1.12
N ALA A 144 -1.75 1.62 -0.76
CA ALA A 144 -3.19 1.85 -0.81
C ALA A 144 -3.73 1.73 -2.23
N HIS A 145 -3.02 2.29 -3.22
CA HIS A 145 -3.38 2.19 -4.63
C HIS A 145 -3.39 0.73 -5.12
N SER A 146 -2.33 -0.02 -4.86
CA SER A 146 -2.24 -1.42 -5.29
C SER A 146 -3.28 -2.32 -4.61
N ALA A 147 -3.51 -2.15 -3.31
CA ALA A 147 -4.49 -2.93 -2.56
C ALA A 147 -5.93 -2.63 -3.00
N PHE A 148 -6.27 -1.36 -3.20
CA PHE A 148 -7.58 -0.95 -3.69
C PHE A 148 -7.87 -1.53 -5.07
N ASN A 149 -6.95 -1.37 -6.01
CA ASN A 149 -7.07 -1.93 -7.36
C ASN A 149 -7.22 -3.46 -7.33
N SER A 150 -6.45 -4.13 -6.47
CA SER A 150 -6.53 -5.59 -6.32
C SER A 150 -7.92 -6.03 -5.91
N VAL A 151 -8.52 -5.38 -4.90
CA VAL A 151 -9.88 -5.69 -4.45
C VAL A 151 -10.90 -5.46 -5.55
N ASN A 152 -10.81 -4.32 -6.24
CA ASN A 152 -11.72 -4.02 -7.35
C ASN A 152 -11.66 -5.08 -8.45
N ILE A 153 -10.45 -5.48 -8.87
CA ILE A 153 -10.25 -6.54 -9.86
C ILE A 153 -10.81 -7.88 -9.35
N ILE A 154 -10.52 -8.26 -8.11
CA ILE A 154 -10.96 -9.52 -7.52
C ILE A 154 -12.49 -9.58 -7.47
N GLN A 155 -13.15 -8.52 -7.02
CA GLN A 155 -14.61 -8.40 -6.98
C GLN A 155 -15.23 -8.48 -8.39
N ASN A 156 -14.66 -7.79 -9.38
CA ASN A 156 -15.13 -7.82 -10.76
C ASN A 156 -14.88 -9.18 -11.46
N ASN A 157 -14.09 -10.04 -10.83
CA ASN A 157 -13.90 -11.44 -11.20
C ASN A 157 -14.77 -12.43 -10.40
N GLY A 158 -15.75 -11.93 -9.63
CA GLY A 158 -16.76 -12.73 -8.94
C GLY A 158 -16.32 -13.31 -7.59
N ILE A 159 -15.23 -12.82 -7.00
CA ILE A 159 -14.76 -13.26 -5.68
C ILE A 159 -15.10 -12.17 -4.66
N ASN A 160 -15.75 -12.53 -3.55
CA ASN A 160 -16.04 -11.59 -2.47
C ASN A 160 -14.73 -11.18 -1.79
N ALA A 161 -14.35 -9.91 -1.89
CA ALA A 161 -13.12 -9.38 -1.34
C ALA A 161 -13.34 -8.05 -0.62
N THR A 162 -12.49 -7.74 0.36
CA THR A 162 -12.53 -6.47 1.09
C THR A 162 -11.15 -5.81 1.11
N PHE A 163 -11.17 -4.49 0.97
CA PHE A 163 -10.00 -3.63 1.10
C PHE A 163 -9.76 -3.30 2.58
N VAL A 164 -8.62 -3.70 3.11
CA VAL A 164 -8.19 -3.39 4.47
C VAL A 164 -7.16 -2.26 4.41
N ASP A 165 -7.63 -1.03 4.52
CA ASP A 165 -6.78 0.18 4.49
C ASP A 165 -6.13 0.43 5.85
N LEU A 166 -4.90 -0.02 6.02
CA LEU A 166 -4.09 0.26 7.21
C LEU A 166 -3.37 1.62 7.15
N CYS A 167 -3.47 2.34 6.03
CA CYS A 167 -2.83 3.65 5.86
C CYS A 167 -3.47 4.75 6.71
N GLY A 168 -4.73 4.56 7.13
CA GLY A 168 -5.42 5.48 8.02
C GLY A 168 -5.46 6.93 7.50
N PHE A 169 -5.63 7.13 6.20
CA PHE A 169 -5.53 8.44 5.55
C PHE A 169 -6.66 9.39 5.99
N ASP A 170 -7.85 8.82 6.25
CA ASP A 170 -9.05 9.55 6.69
C ASP A 170 -9.33 9.35 8.19
N ASP A 171 -8.37 8.82 8.93
CA ASP A 171 -8.50 8.42 10.31
C ASP A 171 -7.55 9.26 11.18
N SER A 172 -8.11 9.97 12.15
CA SER A 172 -7.38 10.80 13.10
C SER A 172 -6.97 10.06 14.38
N GLU A 173 -7.30 8.77 14.51
CA GLU A 173 -6.99 8.01 15.71
C GLU A 173 -5.49 7.75 15.86
N ALA A 174 -4.97 8.06 17.04
CA ALA A 174 -3.59 7.80 17.41
C ALA A 174 -3.42 6.35 17.91
N LEU A 175 -3.46 5.40 17.00
CA LEU A 175 -3.27 3.98 17.28
C LEU A 175 -1.82 3.57 17.03
N SER A 176 -1.32 2.62 17.82
CA SER A 176 -0.12 1.87 17.46
C SER A 176 -0.35 0.99 16.22
N ILE A 177 0.72 0.49 15.61
CA ILE A 177 0.62 -0.43 14.47
C ILE A 177 -0.24 -1.65 14.84
N ASP A 178 0.00 -2.24 16.02
CA ASP A 178 -0.70 -3.44 16.47
C ASP A 178 -2.18 -3.17 16.74
N GLU A 179 -2.52 -2.06 17.41
CA GLU A 179 -3.91 -1.66 17.64
C GLU A 179 -4.67 -1.40 16.34
N ARG A 180 -4.02 -0.77 15.36
CA ARG A 180 -4.61 -0.53 14.04
C ARG A 180 -4.91 -1.82 13.30
N ILE A 181 -3.96 -2.76 13.27
CA ILE A 181 -4.15 -4.07 12.66
C ILE A 181 -5.31 -4.80 13.37
N LYS A 182 -5.29 -4.89 14.69
CA LYS A 182 -6.33 -5.52 15.48
C LYS A 182 -7.72 -4.93 15.18
N LYS A 183 -7.82 -3.61 15.15
CA LYS A 183 -9.08 -2.91 14.83
C LYS A 183 -9.55 -3.20 13.42
N ALA A 184 -8.65 -3.16 12.43
CA ALA A 184 -8.98 -3.32 11.01
C ALA A 184 -9.48 -4.73 10.67
N PHE A 185 -8.98 -5.75 11.35
CA PHE A 185 -9.39 -7.14 11.13
C PHE A 185 -10.51 -7.61 12.07
N SER A 186 -10.91 -6.79 13.05
CA SER A 186 -11.98 -7.13 13.98
C SER A 186 -13.33 -7.28 13.25
N GLY A 187 -13.98 -8.42 13.45
CA GLY A 187 -15.30 -8.68 12.91
C GLY A 187 -15.35 -9.10 11.43
N ILE A 188 -14.21 -9.29 10.78
CA ILE A 188 -14.19 -9.83 9.41
C ILE A 188 -14.39 -11.36 9.45
N ASP A 189 -15.35 -11.83 8.67
CA ASP A 189 -15.52 -13.27 8.42
C ASP A 189 -14.62 -13.74 7.29
N PHE A 190 -13.47 -14.29 7.64
CA PHE A 190 -12.51 -14.81 6.67
C PHE A 190 -13.00 -16.04 5.90
N SER A 191 -14.04 -16.73 6.38
CA SER A 191 -14.59 -17.91 5.71
C SER A 191 -15.38 -17.57 4.45
N SER A 192 -15.79 -16.31 4.32
CA SER A 192 -16.62 -15.81 3.22
C SER A 192 -16.03 -14.60 2.50
N THR A 193 -14.91 -14.05 3.01
CA THR A 193 -14.32 -12.80 2.49
C THR A 193 -12.81 -12.94 2.36
N LEU A 194 -12.31 -12.70 1.16
CA LEU A 194 -10.88 -12.56 0.90
C LEU A 194 -10.43 -11.14 1.26
N CYS A 195 -9.40 -11.00 2.09
CA CYS A 195 -8.89 -9.70 2.50
C CYS A 195 -7.66 -9.30 1.68
N VAL A 196 -7.60 -8.04 1.25
CA VAL A 196 -6.38 -7.45 0.71
C VAL A 196 -6.00 -6.24 1.53
N ALA A 197 -4.92 -6.34 2.27
CA ALA A 197 -4.40 -5.30 3.14
C ALA A 197 -3.22 -4.55 2.51
N THR A 198 -3.10 -3.28 2.86
CA THR A 198 -1.92 -2.48 2.52
C THR A 198 -0.69 -3.00 3.27
N GLY A 199 0.46 -3.08 2.61
CA GLY A 199 1.73 -3.40 3.26
C GLY A 199 2.25 -2.26 4.15
N TYR A 200 1.77 -1.04 3.95
CA TYR A 200 1.99 0.08 4.84
C TYR A 200 0.92 0.08 5.96
N THR A 201 1.35 0.33 7.19
CA THR A 201 0.45 0.52 8.35
C THR A 201 0.80 1.80 9.07
N LYS A 202 -0.17 2.72 9.21
CA LYS A 202 -0.04 3.91 10.05
C LYS A 202 -0.01 3.51 11.52
N GLY A 203 0.99 3.98 12.24
CA GLY A 203 1.09 3.82 13.68
C GLY A 203 1.79 4.99 14.32
N THR A 204 1.53 5.22 15.62
CA THR A 204 2.19 6.28 16.41
C THR A 204 3.71 6.13 16.48
N GLU A 205 4.22 4.91 16.28
CA GLU A 205 5.65 4.61 16.23
C GLU A 205 6.32 5.13 14.96
N GLY A 206 5.54 5.26 13.85
CA GLY A 206 6.04 5.55 12.52
C GLY A 206 6.75 4.34 11.89
N ILE A 207 6.07 3.62 10.99
CA ILE A 207 6.61 2.38 10.41
C ILE A 207 7.86 2.62 9.55
N MET A 208 7.88 3.74 8.81
CA MET A 208 9.04 4.15 8.01
C MET A 208 10.21 4.56 8.88
N ARG A 209 9.93 5.18 10.02
CA ARG A 209 10.94 5.58 11.01
C ARG A 209 11.65 4.39 11.63
N ALA A 210 10.90 3.31 11.89
CA ALA A 210 11.41 2.13 12.55
C ALA A 210 12.06 1.12 11.61
N PHE A 211 11.53 0.96 10.38
CA PHE A 211 11.85 -0.18 9.50
C PHE A 211 12.25 0.23 8.07
N ASP A 212 12.28 1.52 7.76
CA ASP A 212 12.54 2.05 6.43
C ASP A 212 11.69 1.30 5.35
N ARG A 213 12.31 0.83 4.26
CA ARG A 213 11.60 0.16 3.15
C ARG A 213 11.27 -1.31 3.38
N GLY A 214 11.59 -1.88 4.54
CA GLY A 214 11.19 -3.24 4.94
C GLY A 214 9.82 -3.31 5.63
N TYR A 215 9.06 -2.26 5.64
CA TYR A 215 7.83 -2.14 6.41
C TYR A 215 6.70 -3.08 5.95
N SER A 216 6.62 -3.44 4.67
CA SER A 216 5.59 -4.38 4.18
C SER A 216 5.76 -5.78 4.78
N GLU A 217 7.00 -6.23 5.01
CA GLU A 217 7.32 -7.49 5.69
C GLU A 217 6.92 -7.42 7.17
N VAL A 218 7.10 -6.27 7.80
CA VAL A 218 6.69 -6.05 9.21
C VAL A 218 5.18 -6.09 9.33
N THR A 219 4.45 -5.37 8.49
CA THR A 219 2.97 -5.40 8.46
C THR A 219 2.46 -6.82 8.24
N PHE A 220 3.01 -7.53 7.26
CA PHE A 220 2.68 -8.92 6.97
C PHE A 220 2.85 -9.83 8.20
N SER A 221 4.00 -9.74 8.86
CA SER A 221 4.29 -10.56 10.04
C SER A 221 3.36 -10.22 11.22
N LYS A 222 3.09 -8.94 11.44
CA LYS A 222 2.19 -8.48 12.51
C LYS A 222 0.73 -8.92 12.26
N ILE A 223 0.26 -8.85 11.00
CA ILE A 223 -1.07 -9.38 10.64
C ILE A 223 -1.14 -10.87 10.92
N ALA A 224 -0.13 -11.65 10.48
CA ALA A 224 -0.12 -13.10 10.69
C ALA A 224 -0.21 -13.48 12.17
N VAL A 225 0.47 -12.73 13.05
CA VAL A 225 0.42 -12.93 14.50
C VAL A 225 -0.95 -12.54 15.06
N GLU A 226 -1.47 -11.37 14.69
CA GLU A 226 -2.75 -10.85 15.24
C GLU A 226 -3.94 -11.75 14.89
N VAL A 227 -4.03 -12.20 13.63
CA VAL A 227 -5.13 -13.08 13.18
C VAL A 227 -4.88 -14.55 13.54
N LYS A 228 -3.75 -14.87 14.17
CA LYS A 228 -3.32 -16.24 14.49
C LYS A 228 -3.36 -17.15 13.26
N ALA A 229 -2.73 -16.69 12.18
CA ALA A 229 -2.68 -17.44 10.93
C ALA A 229 -2.01 -18.81 11.14
N ASP A 230 -2.56 -19.84 10.48
CA ASP A 230 -1.97 -21.17 10.46
C ASP A 230 -0.69 -21.20 9.62
N GLU A 231 -0.63 -20.33 8.59
CA GLU A 231 0.49 -20.27 7.65
C GLU A 231 0.74 -18.82 7.18
N ALA A 232 2.02 -18.49 7.01
CA ALA A 232 2.46 -17.19 6.48
C ALA A 232 3.37 -17.40 5.25
N VAL A 233 2.94 -16.92 4.08
CA VAL A 233 3.58 -17.19 2.79
C VAL A 233 4.08 -15.90 2.14
N ILE A 234 5.29 -15.90 1.58
CA ILE A 234 5.83 -14.79 0.79
C ILE A 234 6.00 -15.27 -0.66
N HIS A 235 5.23 -14.63 -1.56
CA HIS A 235 5.36 -14.86 -3.00
C HIS A 235 6.47 -13.97 -3.57
N LYS A 236 7.45 -14.58 -4.24
CA LYS A 236 8.57 -13.91 -4.93
C LYS A 236 8.72 -14.43 -6.35
N GLU A 237 9.16 -13.56 -7.27
CA GLU A 237 9.32 -13.89 -8.69
C GLU A 237 10.52 -14.79 -8.97
N PHE A 238 11.51 -14.81 -8.09
CA PHE A 238 12.77 -15.50 -8.34
C PHE A 238 12.87 -16.79 -7.54
N HIS A 239 13.21 -17.87 -8.23
CA HIS A 239 13.71 -19.06 -7.56
C HIS A 239 15.04 -18.75 -6.87
N LEU A 240 15.27 -19.35 -5.69
CA LEU A 240 16.59 -19.33 -5.08
C LEU A 240 17.56 -19.99 -6.09
N SER A 241 18.40 -19.19 -6.74
CA SER A 241 19.54 -19.76 -7.44
C SER A 241 20.57 -20.12 -6.38
N SER A 242 20.97 -21.39 -6.31
CA SER A 242 22.20 -21.76 -5.62
C SER A 242 23.35 -21.04 -6.33
N ALA A 243 24.08 -20.21 -5.59
CA ALA A 243 25.34 -19.67 -6.05
C ALA A 243 26.38 -20.79 -6.22
#